data_05acdb65a836ece4c0389fde6a45f5ac
#
_entry.id   05acdb65a836ece4c0389fde6a45f5ac
#
_cell.length_a   1.000
_cell.length_b   1.000
_cell.length_c   1.000
_cell.angle_alpha   90.00
_cell.angle_beta   90.00
_cell.angle_gamma   90.00
#
_symmetry.space_group_name_H-M   'P 1'
#
loop_
_entity.id
_entity.type
_entity.pdbx_description
1 polymer ?
#
loop_
_entity_poly.entity_id
_entity_poly.type
_entity_poly.pdbx_seq_one_letter_code
_entity_poly.pdbx_strand_id
1 'polypeptide(L)'
;VVILSANLTPEIKIESLKGGADAIIEKPFSMDFLLSRVENLINARKILIERYSGNSIESDNKVDTETDVTGLAMRDIVFLKDLNRIIQENFNDPDFGVDELAEALNLSRSSLNRKMRDILNDTANNHIREIRMAKAEELLRNSTMQINEICYKVGFQTPSYFIKCFRKKFGMSPNEYANSKH
;
A
#
# COMPACT_ATOMS: atom_id res chain seq x y z
N VAL A 1 -14.90 1.96 -7.71
CA VAL A 1 -14.07 0.75 -7.48
C VAL A 1 -12.65 1.02 -7.97
N VAL A 2 -11.63 0.78 -7.12
CA VAL A 2 -10.21 0.84 -7.50
C VAL A 2 -9.70 -0.59 -7.70
N ILE A 3 -9.13 -0.87 -8.85
CA ILE A 3 -8.57 -2.18 -9.18
C ILE A 3 -7.04 -2.13 -9.03
N LEU A 4 -6.48 -3.09 -8.27
CA LEU A 4 -5.03 -3.25 -8.09
C LEU A 4 -4.58 -4.49 -8.86
N SER A 5 -3.78 -4.34 -9.91
CA SER A 5 -3.34 -5.43 -10.77
C SER A 5 -1.82 -5.57 -10.84
N ALA A 6 -1.33 -6.81 -10.91
CA ALA A 6 0.10 -7.08 -11.11
C ALA A 6 0.50 -7.16 -12.59
N ASN A 7 -0.50 -7.23 -13.48
CA ASN A 7 -0.25 -7.32 -14.92
C ASN A 7 -1.34 -6.50 -15.64
N LEU A 8 -0.97 -5.37 -16.19
CA LEU A 8 -1.87 -4.43 -16.86
C LEU A 8 -1.53 -4.39 -18.34
N THR A 9 -2.22 -5.21 -19.14
CA THR A 9 -2.22 -4.98 -20.58
C THR A 9 -3.20 -3.84 -20.92
N PRO A 10 -3.01 -3.13 -22.04
CA PRO A 10 -3.92 -2.08 -22.48
C PRO A 10 -5.39 -2.55 -22.58
N GLU A 11 -5.60 -3.81 -23.00
CA GLU A 11 -6.92 -4.41 -23.14
C GLU A 11 -7.61 -4.57 -21.77
N ILE A 12 -6.91 -5.12 -20.77
CA ILE A 12 -7.42 -5.30 -19.40
C ILE A 12 -7.76 -3.93 -18.79
N LYS A 13 -6.95 -2.91 -19.07
CA LYS A 13 -7.17 -1.56 -18.59
C LYS A 13 -8.48 -0.96 -19.14
N ILE A 14 -8.70 -1.11 -20.46
CA ILE A 14 -9.90 -0.63 -21.14
C ILE A 14 -11.13 -1.39 -20.64
N GLU A 15 -11.06 -2.71 -20.54
CA GLU A 15 -12.16 -3.56 -20.10
C GLU A 15 -12.58 -3.26 -18.67
N SER A 16 -11.60 -3.10 -17.76
CA SER A 16 -11.85 -2.74 -16.36
C SER A 16 -12.53 -1.38 -16.21
N LEU A 17 -12.11 -0.38 -16.99
CA LEU A 17 -12.73 0.96 -16.97
C LEU A 17 -14.15 0.92 -17.56
N LYS A 18 -14.40 0.14 -18.62
CA LYS A 18 -15.74 -0.09 -19.17
C LYS A 18 -16.63 -0.84 -18.18
N GLY A 19 -16.06 -1.71 -17.36
CA GLY A 19 -16.75 -2.43 -16.27
C GLY A 19 -17.07 -1.57 -15.04
N GLY A 20 -16.76 -0.25 -15.08
CA GLY A 20 -17.12 0.70 -14.02
C GLY A 20 -16.05 0.89 -12.95
N ALA A 21 -14.78 0.55 -13.22
CA ALA A 21 -13.69 0.89 -12.33
C ALA A 21 -13.38 2.40 -12.39
N ASP A 22 -13.34 3.05 -11.22
CA ASP A 22 -12.98 4.47 -11.11
C ASP A 22 -11.49 4.72 -11.28
N ALA A 23 -10.66 3.73 -10.96
CA ALA A 23 -9.22 3.76 -11.19
C ALA A 23 -8.61 2.35 -11.24
N ILE A 24 -7.47 2.25 -11.93
CA ILE A 24 -6.67 1.03 -11.99
C ILE A 24 -5.24 1.41 -11.61
N ILE A 25 -4.65 0.66 -10.69
CA ILE A 25 -3.30 0.88 -10.20
C ILE A 25 -2.48 -0.39 -10.42
N GLU A 26 -1.37 -0.24 -11.12
CA GLU A 26 -0.46 -1.34 -11.41
C GLU A 26 0.51 -1.58 -10.24
N LYS A 27 0.71 -2.83 -9.88
CA LYS A 27 1.72 -3.24 -8.91
C LYS A 27 3.08 -3.41 -9.61
N PRO A 28 4.19 -2.93 -9.01
CA PRO A 28 4.31 -2.32 -7.68
C PRO A 28 3.93 -0.83 -7.69
N PHE A 29 3.20 -0.37 -6.69
CA PHE A 29 2.85 1.04 -6.48
C PHE A 29 3.35 1.55 -5.12
N SER A 30 3.59 2.85 -5.02
CA SER A 30 3.84 3.47 -3.72
C SER A 30 2.53 3.67 -2.96
N MET A 31 2.57 3.54 -1.64
CA MET A 31 1.40 3.77 -0.80
C MET A 31 0.89 5.22 -0.93
N ASP A 32 1.80 6.18 -1.04
CA ASP A 32 1.46 7.59 -1.23
C ASP A 32 0.67 7.82 -2.53
N PHE A 33 1.07 7.13 -3.62
CA PHE A 33 0.34 7.19 -4.89
C PHE A 33 -1.07 6.60 -4.77
N LEU A 34 -1.20 5.44 -4.11
CA LEU A 34 -2.51 4.82 -3.85
C LEU A 34 -3.41 5.75 -3.03
N LEU A 35 -2.88 6.28 -1.92
CA LEU A 35 -3.63 7.17 -1.03
C LEU A 35 -4.08 8.45 -1.76
N SER A 36 -3.17 9.09 -2.49
CA SER A 36 -3.50 10.30 -3.28
C SER A 36 -4.58 10.01 -4.31
N ARG A 37 -4.54 8.84 -4.98
CA ARG A 37 -5.54 8.47 -5.97
C ARG A 37 -6.92 8.24 -5.35
N VAL A 38 -6.97 7.54 -4.21
CA VAL A 38 -8.21 7.29 -3.47
C VAL A 38 -8.79 8.59 -2.91
N GLU A 39 -7.96 9.47 -2.33
CA GLU A 39 -8.39 10.78 -1.84
C GLU A 39 -8.99 11.64 -2.96
N ASN A 40 -8.35 11.67 -4.14
CA ASN A 40 -8.87 12.40 -5.30
C ASN A 40 -10.23 11.87 -5.75
N LEU A 41 -10.44 10.54 -5.76
CA LEU A 41 -11.73 9.95 -6.12
C LEU A 41 -12.82 10.28 -5.11
N ILE A 42 -12.53 10.26 -3.81
CA ILE A 42 -13.46 10.63 -2.75
C ILE A 42 -13.82 12.12 -2.84
N ASN A 43 -12.84 12.99 -3.05
CA ASN A 43 -13.07 14.43 -3.18
C ASN A 43 -13.88 14.76 -4.42
N ALA A 44 -13.59 14.12 -5.56
CA ALA A 44 -14.39 14.29 -6.77
C ALA A 44 -15.85 13.87 -6.56
N ARG A 45 -16.09 12.77 -5.84
CA ARG A 45 -17.43 12.30 -5.50
C ARG A 45 -18.16 13.25 -4.54
N LYS A 46 -17.46 13.79 -3.53
CA LYS A 46 -18.03 14.82 -2.63
C LYS A 46 -18.47 16.05 -3.40
N ILE A 47 -17.63 16.58 -4.28
CA ILE A 47 -17.96 17.76 -5.11
C ILE A 47 -19.20 17.48 -6.01
N LEU A 48 -19.31 16.26 -6.55
CA LEU A 48 -20.47 15.87 -7.34
C LEU A 48 -21.75 15.83 -6.48
N ILE A 49 -21.67 15.19 -5.29
CA ILE A 49 -22.81 15.15 -4.36
C ILE A 49 -23.23 16.56 -3.95
N GLU A 50 -22.30 17.44 -3.56
CA GLU A 50 -22.58 18.82 -3.20
C GLU A 50 -23.23 19.60 -4.34
N ARG A 51 -22.80 19.40 -5.59
CA ARG A 51 -23.39 20.04 -6.76
C ARG A 51 -24.81 19.54 -7.11
N TYR A 52 -25.07 18.26 -6.88
CA TYR A 52 -26.39 17.66 -7.17
C TYR A 52 -27.35 17.70 -5.98
N SER A 53 -26.86 17.88 -4.74
CA SER A 53 -27.64 18.06 -3.52
C SER A 53 -28.07 19.53 -3.28
N GLY A 54 -27.65 20.45 -4.12
CA GLY A 54 -27.92 21.88 -4.02
C GLY A 54 -29.32 22.26 -4.46
N ASN A 55 -30.37 21.58 -3.98
CA ASN A 55 -31.71 22.10 -3.77
C ASN A 55 -32.56 21.15 -2.93
N SER A 56 -33.02 21.68 -1.81
CA SER A 56 -34.05 21.14 -0.92
C SER A 56 -33.58 20.62 0.41
N ILE A 57 -33.54 21.54 1.36
CA ILE A 57 -33.87 21.28 2.76
C ILE A 57 -35.32 20.88 2.77
N GLU A 58 -35.67 19.65 3.11
CA GLU A 58 -36.72 19.20 4.01
C GLU A 58 -37.02 17.72 3.86
N SER A 59 -37.07 17.08 5.02
CA SER A 59 -37.88 15.90 5.35
C SER A 59 -37.30 14.49 5.08
N ASP A 60 -36.92 13.91 6.21
CA ASP A 60 -37.18 12.54 6.65
C ASP A 60 -36.80 11.32 5.79
N ASN A 61 -35.92 10.52 6.41
CA ASN A 61 -35.84 9.07 6.22
C ASN A 61 -35.47 8.53 4.83
N LYS A 62 -34.16 8.56 4.55
CA LYS A 62 -33.43 7.46 3.87
C LYS A 62 -31.98 7.84 3.59
N VAL A 63 -31.13 7.79 4.59
CA VAL A 63 -29.68 7.97 4.38
C VAL A 63 -28.91 7.07 5.33
N ASP A 64 -29.00 5.76 5.14
CA ASP A 64 -28.09 4.85 5.85
C ASP A 64 -27.04 4.19 4.95
N THR A 65 -27.18 4.29 3.61
CA THR A 65 -26.29 3.53 2.71
C THR A 65 -25.16 4.37 2.09
N GLU A 66 -25.36 5.66 1.83
CA GLU A 66 -24.34 6.51 1.18
C GLU A 66 -23.34 7.11 2.17
N THR A 67 -23.78 7.45 3.38
CA THR A 67 -22.91 7.94 4.47
C THR A 67 -22.00 6.82 4.98
N ASP A 68 -22.48 5.59 4.96
CA ASP A 68 -21.73 4.41 5.40
C ASP A 68 -20.56 4.07 4.47
N VAL A 69 -20.78 4.13 3.15
CA VAL A 69 -19.71 3.84 2.16
C VAL A 69 -18.60 4.89 2.19
N THR A 70 -18.95 6.18 2.34
CA THR A 70 -17.96 7.26 2.43
C THR A 70 -17.21 7.21 3.76
N GLY A 71 -17.90 6.89 4.85
CA GLY A 71 -17.32 6.74 6.18
C GLY A 71 -16.40 5.52 6.29
N LEU A 72 -16.76 4.40 5.66
CA LEU A 72 -15.92 3.21 5.58
C LEU A 72 -14.65 3.49 4.77
N ALA A 73 -14.76 4.11 3.59
CA ALA A 73 -13.60 4.48 2.79
C ALA A 73 -12.65 5.45 3.50
N MET A 74 -13.18 6.43 4.25
CA MET A 74 -12.35 7.35 5.05
C MET A 74 -11.63 6.64 6.19
N ARG A 75 -12.28 5.70 6.88
CA ARG A 75 -11.63 4.88 7.93
C ARG A 75 -10.51 4.02 7.37
N ASP A 76 -10.68 3.50 6.16
CA ASP A 76 -9.66 2.69 5.50
C ASP A 76 -8.48 3.54 5.04
N ILE A 77 -8.70 4.77 4.59
CA ILE A 77 -7.64 5.73 4.27
C ILE A 77 -6.82 6.08 5.52
N VAL A 78 -7.49 6.39 6.63
CA VAL A 78 -6.81 6.69 7.91
C VAL A 78 -5.99 5.47 8.35
N PHE A 79 -6.58 4.29 8.30
CA PHE A 79 -5.88 3.05 8.63
C PHE A 79 -4.64 2.84 7.76
N LEU A 80 -4.73 3.03 6.43
CA LEU A 80 -3.59 2.89 5.52
C LEU A 80 -2.50 3.93 5.76
N LYS A 81 -2.87 5.16 6.10
CA LYS A 81 -1.90 6.21 6.48
C LYS A 81 -1.15 5.84 7.75
N ASP A 82 -1.86 5.40 8.80
CA ASP A 82 -1.24 4.98 10.05
C ASP A 82 -0.38 3.72 9.87
N LEU A 83 -0.88 2.74 9.13
CA LEU A 83 -0.14 1.52 8.78
C LEU A 83 1.20 1.88 8.10
N ASN A 84 1.15 2.72 7.06
CA ASN A 84 2.33 3.11 6.30
C ASN A 84 3.30 3.92 7.17
N ARG A 85 2.80 4.89 7.95
CA ARG A 85 3.61 5.70 8.87
C ARG A 85 4.36 4.82 9.88
N ILE A 86 3.65 3.92 10.56
CA ILE A 86 4.25 3.04 11.57
C ILE A 86 5.33 2.14 10.95
N ILE A 87 5.10 1.58 9.76
CA ILE A 87 6.09 0.76 9.09
C ILE A 87 7.30 1.61 8.65
N GLN A 88 7.10 2.82 8.13
CA GLN A 88 8.18 3.72 7.73
C GLN A 88 9.04 4.18 8.91
N GLU A 89 8.47 4.33 10.10
CA GLU A 89 9.18 4.67 11.31
C GLU A 89 10.01 3.50 11.88
N ASN A 90 9.62 2.24 11.58
CA ASN A 90 10.18 1.05 12.22
C ASN A 90 10.76 0.01 11.25
N PHE A 91 10.79 0.27 9.93
CA PHE A 91 11.23 -0.73 8.94
C PHE A 91 12.67 -1.22 9.16
N ASN A 92 13.54 -0.41 9.76
CA ASN A 92 14.94 -0.70 10.02
C ASN A 92 15.17 -1.56 11.28
N ASP A 93 14.16 -1.72 12.12
CA ASP A 93 14.23 -2.60 13.28
C ASP A 93 14.01 -4.06 12.84
N PRO A 94 15.00 -4.97 13.03
CA PRO A 94 14.85 -6.37 12.65
C PRO A 94 13.81 -7.14 13.47
N ASP A 95 13.46 -6.66 14.67
CA ASP A 95 12.47 -7.28 15.54
C ASP A 95 11.06 -6.75 15.29
N PHE A 96 10.92 -5.64 14.53
CA PHE A 96 9.62 -5.14 14.12
C PHE A 96 8.96 -6.06 13.09
N GLY A 97 7.85 -6.67 13.47
CA GLY A 97 7.07 -7.60 12.66
C GLY A 97 5.57 -7.33 12.70
N VAL A 98 4.81 -8.38 12.44
CA VAL A 98 3.33 -8.29 12.36
C VAL A 98 2.71 -8.05 13.72
N ASP A 99 3.32 -8.57 14.78
CA ASP A 99 2.77 -8.49 16.14
C ASP A 99 2.94 -7.05 16.68
N GLU A 100 4.11 -6.45 16.51
CA GLU A 100 4.41 -5.06 16.88
C GLU A 100 3.56 -4.07 16.06
N LEU A 101 3.40 -4.34 14.77
CA LEU A 101 2.53 -3.52 13.91
C LEU A 101 1.06 -3.61 14.33
N ALA A 102 0.59 -4.80 14.69
CA ALA A 102 -0.79 -5.00 15.16
C ALA A 102 -1.03 -4.27 16.49
N GLU A 103 -0.08 -4.37 17.42
CA GLU A 103 -0.13 -3.66 18.71
C GLU A 103 -0.17 -2.14 18.52
N ALA A 104 0.71 -1.60 17.67
CA ALA A 104 0.77 -0.17 17.37
C ALA A 104 -0.52 0.37 16.72
N LEU A 105 -1.26 -0.49 16.02
CA LEU A 105 -2.56 -0.17 15.42
C LEU A 105 -3.75 -0.52 16.35
N ASN A 106 -3.51 -0.96 17.58
CA ASN A 106 -4.53 -1.44 18.51
C ASN A 106 -5.43 -2.56 17.91
N LEU A 107 -4.83 -3.46 17.14
CA LEU A 107 -5.51 -4.59 16.51
C LEU A 107 -4.90 -5.92 16.95
N SER A 108 -5.71 -6.99 16.92
CA SER A 108 -5.13 -8.33 16.96
C SER A 108 -4.45 -8.65 15.61
N ARG A 109 -3.44 -9.53 15.63
CA ARG A 109 -2.77 -10.03 14.42
C ARG A 109 -3.74 -10.57 13.37
N SER A 110 -4.78 -11.28 13.80
CA SER A 110 -5.80 -11.81 12.90
C SER A 110 -6.66 -10.71 12.29
N SER A 111 -7.05 -9.70 13.06
CA SER A 111 -7.82 -8.54 12.60
C SER A 111 -7.00 -7.70 11.61
N LEU A 112 -5.71 -7.46 11.91
CA LEU A 112 -4.80 -6.77 10.99
C LEU A 112 -4.70 -7.50 9.64
N ASN A 113 -4.39 -8.80 9.65
CA ASN A 113 -4.26 -9.56 8.40
C ASN A 113 -5.56 -9.68 7.62
N ARG A 114 -6.72 -9.75 8.29
CA ARG A 114 -8.02 -9.70 7.62
C ARG A 114 -8.23 -8.37 6.93
N LYS A 115 -8.04 -7.26 7.66
CA LYS A 115 -8.19 -5.92 7.11
C LYS A 115 -7.22 -5.64 5.96
N MET A 116 -5.96 -6.10 6.07
CA MET A 116 -4.97 -6.01 4.99
C MET A 116 -5.40 -6.77 3.73
N ARG A 117 -5.97 -7.97 3.88
CA ARG A 117 -6.51 -8.73 2.74
C ARG A 117 -7.70 -8.03 2.10
N ASP A 118 -8.61 -7.51 2.90
CA ASP A 118 -9.82 -6.85 2.42
C ASP A 118 -9.50 -5.57 1.63
N ILE A 119 -8.52 -4.78 2.09
CA ILE A 119 -8.19 -3.48 1.48
C ILE A 119 -7.11 -3.62 0.38
N LEU A 120 -6.03 -4.36 0.65
CA LEU A 120 -4.84 -4.42 -0.21
C LEU A 120 -4.67 -5.76 -0.94
N ASN A 121 -5.50 -6.75 -0.64
CA ASN A 121 -5.32 -8.14 -1.08
C ASN A 121 -3.91 -8.67 -0.76
N ASP A 122 -3.37 -8.29 0.42
CA ASP A 122 -2.02 -8.62 0.87
C ASP A 122 -2.00 -8.97 2.36
N THR A 123 -0.86 -9.48 2.86
CA THR A 123 -0.62 -9.74 4.27
C THR A 123 0.29 -8.68 4.88
N ALA A 124 0.14 -8.41 6.17
CA ALA A 124 0.99 -7.44 6.88
C ALA A 124 2.48 -7.77 6.77
N ASN A 125 2.84 -9.06 6.88
CA ASN A 125 4.23 -9.50 6.73
C ASN A 125 4.79 -9.23 5.32
N ASN A 126 3.99 -9.48 4.28
CA ASN A 126 4.39 -9.19 2.91
C ASN A 126 4.57 -7.68 2.71
N HIS A 127 3.65 -6.88 3.24
CA HIS A 127 3.69 -5.42 3.12
C HIS A 127 4.92 -4.80 3.79
N ILE A 128 5.27 -5.21 5.03
CA ILE A 128 6.51 -4.81 5.71
C ILE A 128 7.73 -5.17 4.84
N ARG A 129 7.77 -6.40 4.33
CA ARG A 129 8.87 -6.86 3.48
C ARG A 129 9.00 -6.04 2.20
N GLU A 130 7.89 -5.69 1.55
CA GLU A 130 7.88 -4.87 0.34
C GLU A 130 8.44 -3.47 0.58
N ILE A 131 8.13 -2.84 1.71
CA ILE A 131 8.71 -1.54 2.11
C ILE A 131 10.22 -1.67 2.36
N ARG A 132 10.64 -2.70 3.10
CA ARG A 132 12.06 -2.97 3.32
C ARG A 132 12.83 -3.19 2.01
N MET A 133 12.24 -3.90 1.05
CA MET A 133 12.84 -4.13 -0.27
C MET A 133 12.93 -2.84 -1.09
N ALA A 134 11.92 -1.98 -1.04
CA ALA A 134 11.97 -0.68 -1.72
C ALA A 134 13.08 0.22 -1.14
N LYS A 135 13.24 0.22 0.18
CA LYS A 135 14.34 0.95 0.85
C LYS A 135 15.72 0.35 0.53
N ALA A 136 15.81 -0.97 0.42
CA ALA A 136 17.05 -1.62 -0.01
C ALA A 136 17.43 -1.23 -1.46
N GLU A 137 16.47 -1.20 -2.36
CA GLU A 137 16.68 -0.76 -3.73
C GLU A 137 17.18 0.70 -3.78
N GLU A 138 16.56 1.60 -3.01
CA GLU A 138 16.96 2.99 -2.90
C GLU A 138 18.41 3.14 -2.43
N LEU A 139 18.81 2.38 -1.39
CA LEU A 139 20.17 2.38 -0.87
C LEU A 139 21.19 1.81 -1.88
N LEU A 140 20.84 0.74 -2.58
CA LEU A 140 21.68 0.16 -3.64
C LEU A 140 21.91 1.13 -4.81
N ARG A 141 20.94 2.01 -5.08
CA ARG A 141 21.07 3.03 -6.14
C ARG A 141 21.91 4.23 -5.73
N ASN A 142 21.79 4.65 -4.46
CA ASN A 142 22.23 5.96 -4.01
C ASN A 142 23.41 5.91 -3.04
N SER A 143 23.98 4.72 -2.76
CA SER A 143 25.08 4.58 -1.83
C SER A 143 26.11 3.54 -2.29
N THR A 144 27.31 3.60 -1.72
CA THR A 144 28.39 2.64 -1.90
C THR A 144 28.45 1.61 -0.76
N MET A 145 27.36 1.47 0.00
CA MET A 145 27.28 0.56 1.14
C MET A 145 27.39 -0.89 0.70
N GLN A 146 27.99 -1.72 1.57
CA GLN A 146 28.04 -3.16 1.33
C GLN A 146 26.68 -3.80 1.45
N ILE A 147 26.42 -4.88 0.72
CA ILE A 147 25.13 -5.57 0.70
C ILE A 147 24.69 -6.02 2.10
N ASN A 148 25.65 -6.48 2.93
CA ASN A 148 25.35 -6.87 4.30
C ASN A 148 24.93 -5.68 5.18
N GLU A 149 25.54 -4.52 4.99
CA GLU A 149 25.15 -3.30 5.70
C GLU A 149 23.74 -2.86 5.31
N ILE A 150 23.43 -2.89 4.02
CA ILE A 150 22.09 -2.60 3.52
C ILE A 150 21.07 -3.58 4.11
N CYS A 151 21.39 -4.89 4.12
CA CYS A 151 20.53 -5.91 4.72
C CYS A 151 20.10 -5.56 6.15
N TYR A 152 21.06 -5.26 7.01
CA TYR A 152 20.76 -4.91 8.41
C TYR A 152 20.08 -3.55 8.53
N LYS A 153 20.49 -2.57 7.73
CA LYS A 153 19.92 -1.22 7.75
C LYS A 153 18.43 -1.19 7.35
N VAL A 154 18.00 -2.14 6.55
CA VAL A 154 16.58 -2.25 6.17
C VAL A 154 15.81 -3.28 7.00
N GLY A 155 16.35 -3.71 8.15
CA GLY A 155 15.65 -4.53 9.13
C GLY A 155 15.58 -6.02 8.80
N PHE A 156 16.50 -6.56 7.98
CA PHE A 156 16.62 -8.00 7.81
C PHE A 156 17.64 -8.58 8.80
N GLN A 157 17.29 -9.68 9.43
CA GLN A 157 18.17 -10.37 10.40
C GLN A 157 19.31 -11.16 9.74
N THR A 158 19.11 -11.64 8.50
CA THR A 158 20.12 -12.46 7.82
C THR A 158 20.29 -12.10 6.35
N PRO A 159 21.54 -11.95 5.86
CA PRO A 159 21.82 -11.67 4.46
C PRO A 159 21.29 -12.71 3.49
N SER A 160 21.31 -13.99 3.87
CA SER A 160 20.82 -15.08 3.00
C SER A 160 19.30 -14.93 2.70
N TYR A 161 18.50 -14.59 3.71
CA TYR A 161 17.07 -14.37 3.52
C TYR A 161 16.80 -13.07 2.75
N PHE A 162 17.56 -12.02 3.05
CA PHE A 162 17.50 -10.75 2.30
C PHE A 162 17.75 -10.96 0.81
N ILE A 163 18.86 -11.63 0.44
CA ILE A 163 19.22 -11.90 -0.96
C ILE A 163 18.14 -12.71 -1.67
N LYS A 164 17.56 -13.71 -0.99
CA LYS A 164 16.47 -14.52 -1.52
C LYS A 164 15.22 -13.66 -1.82
N CYS A 165 14.84 -12.78 -0.89
CA CYS A 165 13.70 -11.86 -1.06
C CYS A 165 13.96 -10.86 -2.18
N PHE A 166 15.15 -10.29 -2.23
CA PHE A 166 15.55 -9.33 -3.26
C PHE A 166 15.52 -9.96 -4.65
N ARG A 167 16.10 -11.15 -4.83
CA ARG A 167 16.06 -11.87 -6.11
C ARG A 167 14.64 -12.21 -6.53
N LYS A 168 13.78 -12.59 -5.58
CA LYS A 168 12.36 -12.87 -5.87
C LYS A 168 11.64 -11.63 -6.40
N LYS A 169 11.94 -10.44 -5.87
CA LYS A 169 11.27 -9.19 -6.23
C LYS A 169 11.82 -8.59 -7.52
N PHE A 170 13.14 -8.54 -7.68
CA PHE A 170 13.81 -7.80 -8.75
C PHE A 170 14.39 -8.70 -9.85
N GLY A 171 14.26 -10.03 -9.75
CA GLY A 171 14.73 -10.99 -10.74
C GLY A 171 16.24 -11.24 -10.71
N MET A 172 17.02 -10.46 -9.95
CA MET A 172 18.48 -10.54 -9.84
C MET A 172 18.95 -10.34 -8.39
N SER A 173 20.17 -10.73 -8.10
CA SER A 173 20.75 -10.51 -6.77
C SER A 173 21.06 -9.03 -6.50
N PRO A 174 21.20 -8.60 -5.21
CA PRO A 174 21.58 -7.22 -4.89
C PRO A 174 22.92 -6.80 -5.52
N ASN A 175 23.91 -7.71 -5.63
CA ASN A 175 25.19 -7.44 -6.28
C ASN A 175 25.04 -7.21 -7.78
N GLU A 176 24.29 -8.07 -8.47
CA GLU A 176 23.99 -7.91 -9.89
C GLU A 176 23.25 -6.60 -10.15
N TYR A 177 22.29 -6.27 -9.27
CA TYR A 177 21.52 -5.03 -9.35
C TYR A 177 22.40 -3.79 -9.17
N ALA A 178 23.29 -3.77 -8.19
CA ALA A 178 24.24 -2.68 -7.96
C ALA A 178 25.18 -2.48 -9.18
N ASN A 179 25.71 -3.59 -9.73
CA ASN A 179 26.64 -3.55 -10.87
C ASN A 179 25.94 -3.23 -12.22
N SER A 180 24.65 -3.46 -12.37
CA SER A 180 23.92 -3.20 -13.63
C SER A 180 23.67 -1.70 -13.88
N LYS A 181 24.03 -0.83 -12.94
CA LYS A 181 23.77 0.62 -12.98
C LYS A 181 25.02 1.49 -13.08
N HIS A 182 26.17 0.84 -13.18
CA HIS A 182 27.45 1.46 -13.56
C HIS A 182 27.82 1.03 -14.98
#